data_ffb67a21bc2b29cffe7f587322783aa4
#
_entry.id   ffb67a21bc2b29cffe7f587322783aa4
#
_cell.length_a   1.000
_cell.length_b   1.000
_cell.length_c   1.000
_cell.angle_alpha   90.00
_cell.angle_beta   90.00
_cell.angle_gamma   90.00
#
_symmetry.space_group_name_H-M   'P 1'
#
loop_
_entity.id
_entity.type
_entity.pdbx_description
1 polymer ?
#
loop_
_entity_poly.entity_id
_entity_poly.type
_entity_poly.pdbx_seq_one_letter_code
_entity_poly.pdbx_strand_id
1 'polypeptide(L)'
;MKRLHKILIPTDLSDHSRRAIAYGYRLAAEDRATLIVLHVANEFNTWELSTEFALYTRDHGQIWPLDRVLSEASLDLNNFLEPHLADLKQLPTVTKRVILGNVQERITTTAEEENADLIIMSPRRNRALRHWLGGGITDRVTRMSPCPVLSITQPLPSTPWRGKLAPIFFGWPKQRTVEI
;
A
#
# COMPACT_ATOMS: atom_id res chain seq x y z
N MET A 1 -21.99 8.41 8.10
CA MET A 1 -20.94 7.59 7.47
C MET A 1 -20.25 6.80 8.56
N LYS A 2 -19.88 5.53 8.29
CA LYS A 2 -19.08 4.75 9.25
C LYS A 2 -17.70 5.40 9.35
N ARG A 3 -17.24 5.63 10.59
CA ARG A 3 -15.92 6.19 10.86
C ARG A 3 -14.84 5.17 10.52
N LEU A 4 -13.77 5.61 9.86
CA LEU A 4 -12.61 4.76 9.60
C LEU A 4 -11.75 4.64 10.86
N HIS A 5 -11.27 3.44 11.16
CA HIS A 5 -10.37 3.16 12.27
C HIS A 5 -8.96 2.82 11.80
N LYS A 6 -8.85 2.07 10.69
CA LYS A 6 -7.57 1.68 10.12
C LYS A 6 -7.56 1.86 8.61
N ILE A 7 -6.56 2.54 8.10
CA ILE A 7 -6.33 2.79 6.67
C ILE A 7 -5.00 2.17 6.27
N LEU A 8 -5.02 1.26 5.31
CA LEU A 8 -3.82 0.64 4.74
C LEU A 8 -3.38 1.36 3.47
N ILE A 9 -2.11 1.73 3.39
CA ILE A 9 -1.51 2.36 2.20
C ILE A 9 -0.29 1.57 1.76
N PRO A 10 -0.42 0.74 0.73
CA PRO A 10 0.72 0.13 0.10
C PRO A 10 1.55 1.16 -0.67
N THR A 11 2.86 1.06 -0.57
CA THR A 11 3.81 1.94 -1.28
C THR A 11 4.89 1.12 -1.99
N ASP A 12 5.22 1.56 -3.20
CA ASP A 12 6.36 1.09 -3.98
C ASP A 12 7.53 2.09 -3.90
N LEU A 13 7.49 2.99 -2.93
CA LEU A 13 8.46 4.07 -2.69
C LEU A 13 8.63 5.03 -3.89
N SER A 14 7.69 5.04 -4.83
CA SER A 14 7.70 5.94 -5.97
C SER A 14 6.97 7.25 -5.67
N ASP A 15 7.26 8.29 -6.47
CA ASP A 15 6.54 9.57 -6.38
C ASP A 15 5.03 9.43 -6.63
N HIS A 16 4.61 8.39 -7.34
CA HIS A 16 3.19 8.12 -7.53
C HIS A 16 2.51 7.70 -6.22
N SER A 17 3.16 6.86 -5.42
CA SER A 17 2.62 6.40 -4.15
C SER A 17 2.56 7.51 -3.08
N ARG A 18 3.36 8.59 -3.21
CA ARG A 18 3.29 9.79 -2.35
C ARG A 18 1.89 10.40 -2.29
N ARG A 19 1.15 10.33 -3.40
CA ARG A 19 -0.22 10.87 -3.47
C ARG A 19 -1.19 10.10 -2.59
N ALA A 20 -1.10 8.77 -2.62
CA ALA A 20 -1.92 7.92 -1.75
C ALA A 20 -1.60 8.18 -0.29
N ILE A 21 -0.31 8.34 0.05
CA ILE A 21 0.14 8.66 1.40
C ILE A 21 -0.41 10.01 1.85
N ALA A 22 -0.22 11.08 1.07
CA ALA A 22 -0.71 12.41 1.41
C ALA A 22 -2.23 12.46 1.60
N TYR A 23 -2.99 11.71 0.77
CA TYR A 23 -4.44 11.60 0.91
C TYR A 23 -4.82 10.84 2.17
N GLY A 24 -4.18 9.69 2.41
CA GLY A 24 -4.44 8.86 3.58
C GLY A 24 -4.12 9.55 4.90
N TYR A 25 -3.06 10.36 4.95
CA TYR A 25 -2.76 11.18 6.13
C TYR A 25 -3.89 12.14 6.47
N ARG A 26 -4.41 12.87 5.46
CA ARG A 26 -5.53 13.79 5.66
C ARG A 26 -6.75 13.06 6.17
N LEU A 27 -7.11 11.96 5.53
CA LEU A 27 -8.28 11.17 5.90
C LEU A 27 -8.13 10.56 7.30
N ALA A 28 -6.94 10.04 7.62
CA ALA A 28 -6.65 9.49 8.94
C ALA A 28 -6.69 10.56 10.03
N ALA A 29 -6.23 11.77 9.75
CA ALA A 29 -6.29 12.89 10.69
C ALA A 29 -7.74 13.33 10.95
N GLU A 30 -8.60 13.40 9.92
CA GLU A 30 -10.02 13.75 10.04
C GLU A 30 -10.80 12.73 10.87
N ASP A 31 -10.57 11.43 10.62
CA ASP A 31 -11.27 10.33 11.31
C ASP A 31 -10.57 9.87 12.59
N ARG A 32 -9.39 10.37 12.91
CA ARG A 32 -8.50 9.87 13.98
C ARG A 32 -8.20 8.38 13.81
N ALA A 33 -8.00 7.96 12.56
CA ALA A 33 -7.69 6.59 12.21
C ALA A 33 -6.20 6.29 12.34
N THR A 34 -5.86 5.03 12.55
CA THR A 34 -4.48 4.54 12.42
C THR A 34 -4.14 4.38 10.95
N LEU A 35 -3.00 4.92 10.53
CA LEU A 35 -2.47 4.75 9.19
C LEU A 35 -1.42 3.64 9.18
N ILE A 36 -1.61 2.63 8.35
CA ILE A 36 -0.65 1.55 8.14
C ILE A 36 -0.01 1.76 6.78
N VAL A 37 1.28 2.09 6.76
CA VAL A 37 2.04 2.21 5.51
C VAL A 37 2.81 0.91 5.30
N LEU A 38 2.49 0.22 4.21
CA LEU A 38 3.03 -1.09 3.87
C LEU A 38 3.96 -0.99 2.66
N HIS A 39 5.22 -1.38 2.83
CA HIS A 39 6.12 -1.65 1.73
C HIS A 39 6.29 -3.16 1.54
N VAL A 40 5.99 -3.66 0.35
CA VAL A 40 6.25 -5.05 0.00
C VAL A 40 7.51 -5.11 -0.84
N ALA A 41 8.59 -5.59 -0.24
CA ALA A 41 9.86 -5.77 -0.93
C ALA A 41 9.74 -7.03 -1.81
N ASN A 42 9.63 -6.84 -3.12
CA ASN A 42 9.48 -7.89 -4.12
C ASN A 42 10.66 -7.96 -5.10
N GLU A 43 11.69 -7.13 -4.90
CA GLU A 43 12.85 -7.01 -5.79
C GLU A 43 13.86 -8.16 -5.59
N PHE A 44 13.57 -9.04 -4.63
CA PHE A 44 14.44 -10.15 -4.30
C PHE A 44 13.89 -11.45 -4.86
N ASN A 45 14.71 -12.15 -5.63
CA ASN A 45 14.44 -13.52 -5.99
C ASN A 45 14.80 -14.42 -4.80
N THR A 46 13.80 -15.14 -4.29
CA THR A 46 14.02 -16.08 -3.19
C THR A 46 14.56 -17.38 -3.75
N TRP A 47 15.74 -17.79 -3.31
CA TRP A 47 16.23 -19.16 -3.49
C TRP A 47 15.93 -19.91 -2.20
N GLU A 48 14.92 -20.76 -2.20
CA GLU A 48 14.67 -21.69 -1.09
C GLU A 48 15.71 -22.79 -1.11
N LEU A 49 16.79 -22.63 -0.33
CA LEU A 49 17.76 -23.71 -0.10
C LEU A 49 17.36 -24.60 1.08
N SER A 50 16.60 -24.08 2.02
CA SER A 50 15.92 -24.81 3.12
C SER A 50 15.04 -23.84 3.93
N THR A 51 14.14 -24.38 4.76
CA THR A 51 13.27 -23.59 5.66
C THR A 51 14.04 -22.74 6.69
N GLU A 52 15.31 -23.03 6.95
CA GLU A 52 16.13 -22.31 7.94
C GLU A 52 17.02 -21.21 7.34
N PHE A 53 17.31 -21.24 6.02
CA PHE A 53 18.22 -20.29 5.37
C PHE A 53 17.59 -19.77 4.08
N ALA A 54 16.64 -18.86 4.17
CA ALA A 54 16.18 -18.12 3.01
C ALA A 54 17.27 -17.09 2.61
N LEU A 55 17.87 -17.31 1.47
CA LEU A 55 18.82 -16.36 0.87
C LEU A 55 18.11 -15.56 -0.21
N TYR A 56 18.33 -14.27 -0.21
CA TYR A 56 17.72 -13.33 -1.15
C TYR A 56 18.80 -12.80 -2.09
N THR A 57 18.53 -12.81 -3.39
CA THR A 57 19.43 -12.23 -4.37
C THR A 57 18.84 -10.92 -4.90
N ARG A 58 19.60 -9.85 -4.81
CA ARG A 58 19.36 -8.59 -5.50
C ARG A 58 20.18 -8.54 -6.79
N ASP A 59 19.96 -7.55 -7.63
CA ASP A 59 20.69 -7.33 -8.87
C ASP A 59 22.18 -7.73 -8.77
N HIS A 60 22.68 -8.47 -9.76
CA HIS A 60 24.05 -8.97 -9.83
C HIS A 60 24.41 -10.19 -8.95
N GLY A 61 23.41 -10.94 -8.44
CA GLY A 61 23.65 -12.21 -7.76
C GLY A 61 24.26 -12.12 -6.36
N GLN A 62 24.24 -10.93 -5.73
CA GLN A 62 24.63 -10.81 -4.33
C GLN A 62 23.60 -11.48 -3.43
N ILE A 63 24.08 -12.36 -2.56
CA ILE A 63 23.25 -13.09 -1.60
C ILE A 63 23.17 -12.28 -0.30
N TRP A 64 21.95 -12.05 0.17
CA TRP A 64 21.69 -11.26 1.37
C TRP A 64 20.89 -12.06 2.39
N PRO A 65 21.24 -12.04 3.66
CA PRO A 65 20.41 -12.62 4.71
C PRO A 65 19.12 -11.80 4.87
N LEU A 66 18.05 -12.47 5.32
CA LEU A 66 16.71 -11.90 5.45
C LEU A 66 16.67 -10.61 6.30
N ASP A 67 17.36 -10.63 7.43
CA ASP A 67 17.46 -9.50 8.37
C ASP A 67 18.03 -8.25 7.70
N ARG A 68 19.04 -8.42 6.86
CA ARG A 68 19.63 -7.32 6.08
C ARG A 68 18.66 -6.76 5.06
N VAL A 69 17.95 -7.64 4.33
CA VAL A 69 16.94 -7.24 3.35
C VAL A 69 15.82 -6.42 4.00
N LEU A 70 15.30 -6.91 5.12
CA LEU A 70 14.25 -6.22 5.86
C LEU A 70 14.74 -4.91 6.47
N SER A 71 15.97 -4.86 6.95
CA SER A 71 16.56 -3.64 7.52
C SER A 71 16.74 -2.55 6.46
N GLU A 72 17.26 -2.89 5.28
CA GLU A 72 17.39 -1.92 4.19
C GLU A 72 16.04 -1.43 3.69
N ALA A 73 15.11 -2.34 3.42
CA ALA A 73 13.77 -1.95 2.98
C ALA A 73 13.03 -1.09 4.04
N SER A 74 13.30 -1.32 5.32
CA SER A 74 12.77 -0.49 6.42
C SER A 74 13.41 0.90 6.44
N LEU A 75 14.72 0.99 6.17
CA LEU A 75 15.42 2.26 6.05
C LEU A 75 14.91 3.05 4.85
N ASP A 76 14.73 2.41 3.71
CA ASP A 76 14.18 3.03 2.50
C ASP A 76 12.77 3.57 2.73
N LEU A 77 11.91 2.79 3.41
CA LEU A 77 10.57 3.23 3.78
C LEU A 77 10.61 4.44 4.73
N ASN A 78 11.53 4.46 5.70
CA ASN A 78 11.69 5.58 6.62
C ASN A 78 12.13 6.84 5.87
N ASN A 79 13.17 6.76 5.06
CA ASN A 79 13.68 7.86 4.25
C ASN A 79 12.62 8.40 3.29
N PHE A 80 11.81 7.51 2.72
CA PHE A 80 10.72 7.89 1.83
C PHE A 80 9.60 8.66 2.56
N LEU A 81 9.31 8.30 3.81
CA LEU A 81 8.23 8.91 4.59
C LEU A 81 8.64 10.19 5.33
N GLU A 82 9.92 10.33 5.70
CA GLU A 82 10.41 11.44 6.51
C GLU A 82 10.00 12.83 6.00
N PRO A 83 10.15 13.16 4.69
CA PRO A 83 9.76 14.48 4.17
C PRO A 83 8.26 14.76 4.30
N HIS A 84 7.43 13.70 4.39
CA HIS A 84 5.97 13.83 4.50
C HIS A 84 5.49 13.95 5.94
N LEU A 85 6.31 13.50 6.88
CA LEU A 85 6.00 13.56 8.32
C LEU A 85 6.36 14.91 8.91
N ALA A 86 7.38 15.59 8.37
CA ALA A 86 7.91 16.85 8.90
C ALA A 86 6.90 18.01 8.86
N ASP A 87 5.99 18.03 7.88
CA ASP A 87 5.04 19.12 7.66
C ASP A 87 3.71 18.96 8.40
N LEU A 88 3.49 17.84 9.12
CA LEU A 88 2.18 17.52 9.69
C LEU A 88 2.11 17.91 11.16
N LYS A 89 1.35 18.98 11.45
CA LYS A 89 1.11 19.49 12.83
C LYS A 89 0.31 18.54 13.73
N GLN A 90 -0.46 17.62 13.16
CA GLN A 90 -1.22 16.58 13.88
C GLN A 90 -1.06 15.26 13.14
N LEU A 91 -0.14 14.43 13.62
CA LEU A 91 0.08 13.11 13.04
C LEU A 91 -0.97 12.14 13.57
N PRO A 92 -1.69 11.44 12.69
CA PRO A 92 -2.38 10.22 13.08
C PRO A 92 -1.34 9.19 13.56
N THR A 93 -1.78 8.17 14.28
CA THR A 93 -0.91 7.03 14.60
C THR A 93 -0.49 6.38 13.28
N VAL A 94 0.82 6.30 13.03
CA VAL A 94 1.39 5.70 11.82
C VAL A 94 2.16 4.45 12.18
N THR A 95 1.74 3.32 11.63
CA THR A 95 2.45 2.05 11.69
C THR A 95 3.14 1.81 10.36
N LYS A 96 4.43 1.52 10.39
CA LYS A 96 5.22 1.18 9.20
C LYS A 96 5.45 -0.32 9.17
N ARG A 97 5.20 -0.96 8.03
CA ARG A 97 5.41 -2.40 7.84
C ARG A 97 6.19 -2.65 6.57
N VAL A 98 7.17 -3.53 6.66
CA VAL A 98 7.92 -4.07 5.52
C VAL A 98 7.73 -5.57 5.52
N ILE A 99 7.33 -6.12 4.39
CA ILE A 99 7.06 -7.55 4.22
C ILE A 99 7.64 -8.00 2.88
N LEU A 100 8.17 -9.20 2.82
CA LEU A 100 8.63 -9.84 1.58
C LEU A 100 7.51 -10.66 0.94
N GLY A 101 7.52 -10.73 -0.38
CA GLY A 101 6.66 -11.65 -1.14
C GLY A 101 5.87 -11.02 -2.27
N ASN A 102 4.80 -11.71 -2.67
CA ASN A 102 3.93 -11.25 -3.74
C ASN A 102 3.15 -10.01 -3.32
N VAL A 103 3.26 -8.92 -4.09
CA VAL A 103 2.70 -7.61 -3.72
C VAL A 103 1.19 -7.68 -3.49
N GLN A 104 0.43 -8.31 -4.39
CA GLN A 104 -1.02 -8.35 -4.29
C GLN A 104 -1.49 -9.16 -3.08
N GLU A 105 -0.90 -10.32 -2.89
CA GLU A 105 -1.21 -11.22 -1.76
C GLU A 105 -0.87 -10.56 -0.43
N ARG A 106 0.31 -9.97 -0.33
CA ARG A 106 0.73 -9.32 0.92
C ARG A 106 -0.11 -8.12 1.28
N ILE A 107 -0.55 -7.33 0.29
CA ILE A 107 -1.47 -6.21 0.54
C ILE A 107 -2.82 -6.73 1.06
N THR A 108 -3.40 -7.74 0.42
CA THR A 108 -4.72 -8.26 0.80
C THR A 108 -4.68 -9.00 2.14
N THR A 109 -3.66 -9.82 2.38
CA THR A 109 -3.46 -10.51 3.66
C THR A 109 -3.24 -9.50 4.79
N THR A 110 -2.41 -8.46 4.59
CA THR A 110 -2.20 -7.42 5.60
C THR A 110 -3.50 -6.65 5.90
N ALA A 111 -4.31 -6.37 4.87
CA ALA A 111 -5.60 -5.70 5.07
C ALA A 111 -6.57 -6.56 5.93
N GLU A 112 -6.54 -7.86 5.75
CA GLU A 112 -7.35 -8.82 6.53
C GLU A 112 -6.82 -8.94 7.96
N GLU A 113 -5.53 -9.20 8.16
CA GLU A 113 -4.87 -9.32 9.47
C GLU A 113 -5.07 -8.07 10.33
N GLU A 114 -4.92 -6.90 9.73
CA GLU A 114 -5.08 -5.61 10.41
C GLU A 114 -6.54 -5.19 10.56
N ASN A 115 -7.50 -5.89 9.95
CA ASN A 115 -8.90 -5.46 9.86
C ASN A 115 -8.99 -4.03 9.32
N ALA A 116 -8.33 -3.74 8.19
CA ALA A 116 -8.34 -2.43 7.57
C ALA A 116 -9.75 -2.07 7.06
N ASP A 117 -10.20 -0.85 7.33
CA ASP A 117 -11.49 -0.33 6.83
C ASP A 117 -11.38 0.16 5.38
N LEU A 118 -10.18 0.53 4.94
CA LEU A 118 -9.91 1.10 3.62
C LEU A 118 -8.47 0.83 3.18
N ILE A 119 -8.29 0.47 1.92
CA ILE A 119 -6.98 0.51 1.26
C ILE A 119 -6.93 1.72 0.34
N ILE A 120 -5.84 2.50 0.39
CA ILE A 120 -5.63 3.63 -0.53
C ILE A 120 -4.41 3.34 -1.39
N MET A 121 -4.58 3.36 -2.71
CA MET A 121 -3.52 3.09 -3.67
C MET A 121 -3.40 4.19 -4.71
N SER A 122 -2.20 4.38 -5.27
CA SER A 122 -1.98 5.22 -6.45
C SER A 122 -1.44 4.34 -7.58
N PRO A 123 -2.26 4.05 -8.60
CA PRO A 123 -1.82 3.19 -9.70
C PRO A 123 -0.74 3.87 -10.54
N ARG A 124 0.30 3.11 -10.89
CA ARG A 124 1.26 3.57 -11.92
C ARG A 124 0.54 3.67 -13.27
N ARG A 125 0.58 4.85 -13.89
CA ARG A 125 -0.02 5.09 -15.21
C ARG A 125 0.86 4.52 -16.35
N ASN A 126 1.09 3.24 -16.38
CA ASN A 126 1.75 2.64 -17.54
C ASN A 126 0.69 2.27 -18.59
N ARG A 127 0.36 3.22 -19.47
CA ARG A 127 -0.68 3.06 -20.51
C ARG A 127 -0.38 1.91 -21.49
N ALA A 128 0.90 1.61 -21.72
CA ALA A 128 1.31 0.62 -22.71
C ALA A 128 1.04 -0.84 -22.29
N LEU A 129 1.03 -1.14 -20.98
CA LEU A 129 0.87 -2.52 -20.48
C LEU A 129 -0.57 -2.90 -20.11
N ARG A 130 -1.51 -1.96 -20.08
CA ARG A 130 -2.90 -2.23 -19.68
C ARG A 130 -3.64 -3.19 -20.62
N HIS A 131 -3.25 -3.27 -21.88
CA HIS A 131 -3.97 -4.07 -22.89
C HIS A 131 -3.55 -5.54 -22.95
N TRP A 132 -2.38 -5.89 -22.43
CA TRP A 132 -1.82 -7.23 -22.65
C TRP A 132 -1.76 -8.15 -21.41
N LEU A 133 -1.87 -7.67 -20.18
CA LEU A 133 -1.58 -8.46 -18.98
C LEU A 133 -2.66 -8.45 -17.89
N GLY A 134 -3.93 -8.37 -18.24
CA GLY A 134 -5.00 -8.67 -17.28
C GLY A 134 -5.09 -7.79 -16.02
N GLY A 135 -4.78 -6.49 -16.15
CA GLY A 135 -4.91 -5.51 -15.07
C GLY A 135 -3.64 -5.34 -14.22
N GLY A 136 -3.44 -4.11 -13.71
CA GLY A 136 -2.31 -3.79 -12.83
C GLY A 136 -2.50 -4.34 -11.40
N ILE A 137 -1.48 -4.09 -10.54
CA ILE A 137 -1.53 -4.48 -9.12
C ILE A 137 -2.80 -3.96 -8.44
N THR A 138 -3.17 -2.70 -8.68
CA THR A 138 -4.38 -2.09 -8.12
C THR A 138 -5.65 -2.84 -8.53
N ASP A 139 -5.77 -3.28 -9.78
CA ASP A 139 -6.95 -4.03 -10.26
C ASP A 139 -7.05 -5.41 -9.59
N ARG A 140 -5.91 -6.07 -9.36
CA ARG A 140 -5.88 -7.37 -8.67
C ARG A 140 -6.20 -7.21 -7.18
N VAL A 141 -5.59 -6.23 -6.53
CA VAL A 141 -5.90 -5.92 -5.12
C VAL A 141 -7.37 -5.58 -4.95
N THR A 142 -7.97 -4.77 -5.83
CA THR A 142 -9.40 -4.42 -5.77
C THR A 142 -10.31 -5.65 -5.84
N ARG A 143 -9.91 -6.67 -6.61
CA ARG A 143 -10.69 -7.92 -6.71
C ARG A 143 -10.56 -8.86 -5.52
N MET A 144 -9.42 -8.81 -4.84
CA MET A 144 -9.08 -9.74 -3.75
C MET A 144 -9.25 -9.11 -2.37
N SER A 145 -9.40 -7.80 -2.29
CA SER A 145 -9.43 -7.06 -1.04
C SER A 145 -10.62 -7.41 -0.14
N PRO A 146 -10.42 -7.54 1.17
CA PRO A 146 -11.50 -7.74 2.14
C PRO A 146 -12.27 -6.45 2.44
N CYS A 147 -11.75 -5.28 2.04
CA CYS A 147 -12.32 -3.97 2.28
C CYS A 147 -12.30 -3.09 1.01
N PRO A 148 -13.00 -1.94 0.98
CA PRO A 148 -12.96 -1.01 -0.13
C PRO A 148 -11.54 -0.56 -0.50
N VAL A 149 -11.30 -0.37 -1.81
CA VAL A 149 -10.03 0.14 -2.34
C VAL A 149 -10.26 1.48 -3.02
N LEU A 150 -9.59 2.51 -2.54
CA LEU A 150 -9.59 3.86 -3.10
C LEU A 150 -8.37 4.05 -3.99
N SER A 151 -8.60 4.35 -5.26
CA SER A 151 -7.53 4.59 -6.24
C SER A 151 -7.35 6.09 -6.52
N ILE A 152 -6.18 6.63 -6.19
CA ILE A 152 -5.83 8.04 -6.39
C ILE A 152 -5.08 8.19 -7.72
N THR A 153 -5.78 8.67 -8.74
CA THR A 153 -5.25 8.78 -10.11
C THR A 153 -4.80 10.19 -10.50
N GLN A 154 -5.24 11.21 -9.77
CA GLN A 154 -4.94 12.60 -10.05
C GLN A 154 -4.18 13.25 -8.89
N PRO A 155 -3.39 14.34 -9.15
CA PRO A 155 -2.82 15.14 -8.09
C PRO A 155 -3.91 15.68 -7.16
N LEU A 156 -3.60 15.74 -5.85
CA LEU A 156 -4.49 16.40 -4.91
C LEU A 156 -4.60 17.88 -5.27
N PRO A 157 -5.81 18.47 -5.25
CA PRO A 157 -5.96 19.91 -5.42
C PRO A 157 -5.24 20.64 -4.28
N SER A 158 -4.59 21.75 -4.60
CA SER A 158 -3.88 22.61 -3.63
C SER A 158 -4.82 23.31 -2.63
N THR A 159 -6.11 23.34 -2.90
CA THR A 159 -7.12 23.93 -2.02
C THR A 159 -7.69 22.89 -1.04
N PRO A 160 -8.03 23.32 0.21
CA PRO A 160 -8.71 22.43 1.14
C PRO A 160 -10.01 21.90 0.53
N TRP A 161 -10.21 20.61 0.62
CA TRP A 161 -11.37 19.91 0.08
C TRP A 161 -12.64 20.37 0.82
N ARG A 162 -13.43 21.23 0.21
CA ARG A 162 -14.78 21.53 0.65
C ARG A 162 -15.78 20.73 -0.20
N GLY A 163 -16.09 19.51 0.21
CA GLY A 163 -17.39 18.89 -0.02
C GLY A 163 -17.74 18.37 -1.42
N LYS A 164 -16.83 18.19 -2.38
CA LYS A 164 -17.13 17.49 -3.62
C LYS A 164 -16.07 16.46 -3.91
N LEU A 165 -16.39 15.18 -3.67
CA LEU A 165 -15.59 14.04 -4.12
C LEU A 165 -15.53 14.07 -5.66
N ALA A 166 -14.33 14.34 -6.23
CA ALA A 166 -14.11 14.03 -7.64
C ALA A 166 -14.40 12.53 -7.86
N PRO A 167 -14.77 12.09 -9.07
CA PRO A 167 -15.23 10.73 -9.28
C PRO A 167 -14.16 9.74 -8.82
N ILE A 168 -14.43 9.15 -7.67
CA ILE A 168 -13.62 8.16 -7.01
C ILE A 168 -14.15 6.82 -7.49
N PHE A 169 -13.35 6.05 -8.18
CA PHE A 169 -13.69 4.67 -8.50
C PHE A 169 -13.63 3.85 -7.22
N PHE A 170 -14.78 3.62 -6.59
CA PHE A 170 -14.92 2.61 -5.56
C PHE A 170 -15.07 1.23 -6.23
N GLY A 171 -14.01 0.44 -6.22
CA GLY A 171 -14.15 -1.00 -6.49
C GLY A 171 -14.68 -1.68 -5.22
N TRP A 172 -15.96 -2.03 -5.18
CA TRP A 172 -16.52 -2.85 -4.12
C TRP A 172 -16.24 -4.33 -4.41
N PRO A 173 -15.65 -5.10 -3.48
CA PRO A 173 -15.57 -6.54 -3.67
C PRO A 173 -16.99 -7.10 -3.78
N LYS A 174 -17.24 -7.95 -4.78
CA LYS A 174 -18.49 -8.70 -4.85
C LYS A 174 -18.62 -9.50 -3.56
N GLN A 175 -19.63 -9.20 -2.76
CA GLN A 175 -19.95 -9.98 -1.58
C GLN A 175 -20.10 -11.45 -2.00
N ARG A 176 -19.29 -12.33 -1.43
CA ARG A 176 -19.58 -13.77 -1.46
C ARG A 176 -20.81 -13.95 -0.60
N THR A 177 -21.93 -14.26 -1.24
CA THR A 177 -23.10 -14.78 -0.56
C THR A 177 -22.67 -16.11 0.05
N VAL A 178 -22.56 -16.15 1.36
CA VAL A 178 -22.47 -17.42 2.11
C VAL A 178 -23.88 -17.94 2.15
N GLU A 179 -24.20 -18.92 1.29
CA GLU A 179 -25.41 -19.73 1.48
C GLU A 179 -25.18 -20.60 2.71
N ILE A 180 -26.09 -20.45 3.68
CA ILE A 180 -26.24 -21.30 4.87
C ILE A 180 -26.99 -22.58 4.48
#